data_97a5942a023e1976f3bde1ac839c365a
#
_entry.id   97a5942a023e1976f3bde1ac839c365a
#
_cell.length_a   1.000
_cell.length_b   1.000
_cell.length_c   1.000
_cell.angle_alpha   90.00
_cell.angle_beta   90.00
_cell.angle_gamma   90.00
#
_symmetry.space_group_name_H-M   'P 1'
#
loop_
_entity.id
_entity.type
_entity.pdbx_description
1 polymer ?
#
loop_
_entity_poly.entity_id
_entity_poly.type
_entity_poly.pdbx_seq_one_letter_code
_entity_poly.pdbx_strand_id
1 'polypeptide(L)'
;MERIAGLSLLPLVADLPLPVARIAEIGARIADALDALHRQHVVHLDVKPSNILTRATGEAVLVDFGLSRHAQLPDLMEEEIRLPYGTAPYMAPEQIMGIRCETRSDIFALGAMLYFFATGTRPHGDPQRLSGLKRRLWRDPVPPKRLRGDCPEWLQEVILRCLEVQPEARYPTAAQLAFDLRHPDQVALTERARKERQDGWAKTIQRRFHPDHKPHFARIPRGQSQVDTAPIVAVAVDLAAEAALHDALRITVGRILEIVPGARLACLNVLRQSRIAIDTTLDEAGDNKHVQRLVELRHWAKPLGLPEGRVTFHVLEAVEPAAAILEHARANRVDHIVMGARAQSLRRRMLGGVSAEVAAEAPCSVTVVRARTAAAQA
;
A
#
# COMPACT_ATOMS: atom_id res chain seq x y z
N MET A 1 1.14 12.51 14.86
CA MET A 1 1.41 11.06 14.90
C MET A 1 1.65 10.69 16.36
N GLU A 2 0.95 9.68 16.89
CA GLU A 2 1.21 9.17 18.26
C GLU A 2 2.60 8.52 18.27
N ARG A 3 3.44 8.85 19.27
CA ARG A 3 4.69 8.15 19.50
C ARG A 3 4.41 6.84 20.22
N ILE A 4 4.50 5.72 19.53
CA ILE A 4 4.29 4.40 20.10
C ILE A 4 5.56 3.98 20.82
N ALA A 5 5.51 3.86 22.15
CA ALA A 5 6.56 3.26 22.94
C ALA A 5 6.45 1.73 22.80
N GLY A 6 7.28 1.15 21.93
CA GLY A 6 7.27 -0.29 21.65
C GLY A 6 8.51 -0.70 20.84
N LEU A 7 8.79 -2.00 20.83
CA LEU A 7 9.86 -2.60 20.04
C LEU A 7 9.26 -3.27 18.81
N SER A 8 9.91 -3.15 17.65
CA SER A 8 9.51 -3.91 16.47
C SER A 8 9.79 -5.40 16.66
N LEU A 9 9.12 -6.24 15.88
CA LEU A 9 9.39 -7.69 15.88
C LEU A 9 10.70 -8.07 15.16
N LEU A 10 11.40 -7.10 14.59
CA LEU A 10 12.63 -7.35 13.84
C LEU A 10 13.74 -8.04 14.67
N PRO A 11 13.98 -7.68 15.96
CA PRO A 11 14.96 -8.36 16.79
C PRO A 11 14.70 -9.85 16.96
N LEU A 12 13.44 -10.31 16.94
CA LEU A 12 13.10 -11.74 17.06
C LEU A 12 13.63 -12.58 15.91
N VAL A 13 13.98 -11.95 14.79
CA VAL A 13 14.53 -12.66 13.61
C VAL A 13 15.92 -13.23 13.91
N ALA A 14 16.64 -12.70 14.91
CA ALA A 14 17.94 -13.23 15.32
C ALA A 14 17.84 -14.57 16.06
N ASP A 15 16.68 -14.84 16.69
CA ASP A 15 16.48 -16.00 17.59
C ASP A 15 15.65 -17.13 16.93
N LEU A 16 15.52 -17.12 15.60
CA LEU A 16 14.73 -18.12 14.88
C LEU A 16 15.41 -19.52 14.87
N PRO A 17 14.63 -20.61 14.95
CA PRO A 17 13.17 -20.68 15.06
C PRO A 17 12.66 -20.42 16.49
N LEU A 18 11.51 -19.72 16.60
CA LEU A 18 10.91 -19.41 17.90
C LEU A 18 10.18 -20.62 18.53
N PRO A 19 10.00 -20.64 19.87
CA PRO A 19 9.14 -21.62 20.54
C PRO A 19 7.69 -21.53 20.03
N VAL A 20 7.02 -22.69 19.88
CA VAL A 20 5.65 -22.81 19.34
C VAL A 20 4.67 -21.91 20.09
N ALA A 21 4.71 -21.90 21.43
CA ALA A 21 3.83 -21.05 22.23
C ALA A 21 4.04 -19.55 21.93
N ARG A 22 5.28 -19.14 21.69
CA ARG A 22 5.62 -17.75 21.38
C ARG A 22 5.12 -17.36 19.99
N ILE A 23 5.18 -18.29 19.02
CA ILE A 23 4.64 -18.09 17.66
C ILE A 23 3.12 -17.89 17.73
N ALA A 24 2.44 -18.75 18.48
CA ALA A 24 0.98 -18.67 18.66
C ALA A 24 0.57 -17.35 19.32
N GLU A 25 1.24 -16.96 20.39
CA GLU A 25 0.98 -15.71 21.11
C GLU A 25 1.13 -14.48 20.21
N ILE A 26 2.29 -14.36 19.55
CA ILE A 26 2.58 -13.23 18.66
C ILE A 26 1.61 -13.21 17.48
N GLY A 27 1.37 -14.36 16.87
CA GLY A 27 0.45 -14.50 15.74
C GLY A 27 -0.97 -14.09 16.10
N ALA A 28 -1.47 -14.52 17.26
CA ALA A 28 -2.81 -14.18 17.70
C ALA A 28 -2.97 -12.66 17.95
N ARG A 29 -1.98 -12.00 18.55
CA ARG A 29 -2.00 -10.55 18.78
C ARG A 29 -1.95 -9.75 17.49
N ILE A 30 -1.18 -10.20 16.50
CA ILE A 30 -1.16 -9.56 15.18
C ILE A 30 -2.48 -9.76 14.45
N ALA A 31 -3.07 -10.96 14.55
CA ALA A 31 -4.35 -11.25 13.96
C ALA A 31 -5.48 -10.41 14.55
N ASP A 32 -5.47 -10.11 15.87
CA ASP A 32 -6.41 -9.18 16.47
C ASP A 32 -6.27 -7.76 15.91
N ALA A 33 -5.03 -7.28 15.77
CA ALA A 33 -4.77 -5.95 15.21
C ALA A 33 -5.23 -5.86 13.74
N LEU A 34 -5.02 -6.93 12.96
CA LEU A 34 -5.53 -7.02 11.57
C LEU A 34 -7.05 -7.07 11.54
N ASP A 35 -7.71 -7.82 12.44
CA ASP A 35 -9.17 -7.86 12.49
C ASP A 35 -9.78 -6.50 12.80
N ALA A 36 -9.20 -5.76 13.74
CA ALA A 36 -9.62 -4.40 14.05
C ALA A 36 -9.48 -3.47 12.83
N LEU A 37 -8.42 -3.61 12.03
CA LEU A 37 -8.21 -2.86 10.81
C LEU A 37 -9.21 -3.27 9.70
N HIS A 38 -9.40 -4.56 9.50
CA HIS A 38 -10.30 -5.10 8.48
C HIS A 38 -11.77 -4.73 8.72
N ARG A 39 -12.21 -4.63 9.98
CA ARG A 39 -13.55 -4.13 10.34
C ARG A 39 -13.78 -2.69 9.89
N GLN A 40 -12.74 -1.92 9.71
CA GLN A 40 -12.79 -0.56 9.14
C GLN A 40 -12.59 -0.57 7.62
N HIS A 41 -12.72 -1.74 6.97
CA HIS A 41 -12.53 -1.92 5.53
C HIS A 41 -11.15 -1.51 5.01
N VAL A 42 -10.12 -1.52 5.86
CA VAL A 42 -8.75 -1.20 5.48
C VAL A 42 -7.94 -2.47 5.36
N VAL A 43 -7.18 -2.61 4.28
CA VAL A 43 -6.21 -3.67 4.03
C VAL A 43 -4.82 -3.08 4.15
N HIS A 44 -3.93 -3.71 4.93
CA HIS A 44 -2.60 -3.16 5.21
C HIS A 44 -1.63 -3.33 4.05
N LEU A 45 -1.61 -4.50 3.41
CA LEU A 45 -0.83 -4.87 2.22
C LEU A 45 0.71 -4.91 2.37
N ASP A 46 1.26 -4.55 3.54
CA ASP A 46 2.70 -4.66 3.83
C ASP A 46 2.97 -5.17 5.26
N VAL A 47 2.26 -6.25 5.64
CA VAL A 47 2.45 -6.90 6.94
C VAL A 47 3.80 -7.63 6.96
N LYS A 48 4.71 -7.19 7.84
CA LYS A 48 6.06 -7.72 8.02
C LYS A 48 6.60 -7.39 9.41
N PRO A 49 7.67 -8.07 9.90
CA PRO A 49 8.19 -7.86 11.25
C PRO A 49 8.58 -6.41 11.58
N SER A 50 9.08 -5.64 10.60
CA SER A 50 9.45 -4.22 10.80
C SER A 50 8.25 -3.29 10.98
N ASN A 51 7.08 -3.67 10.45
CA ASN A 51 5.85 -2.86 10.47
C ASN A 51 4.91 -3.24 11.62
N ILE A 52 5.40 -4.03 12.57
CA ILE A 52 4.66 -4.43 13.76
C ILE A 52 5.45 -4.06 14.99
N LEU A 53 4.88 -3.21 15.83
CA LEU A 53 5.41 -2.85 17.13
C LEU A 53 4.67 -3.61 18.23
N THR A 54 5.37 -3.97 19.30
CA THR A 54 4.74 -4.55 20.49
C THR A 54 4.82 -3.56 21.63
N ARG A 55 3.69 -3.15 22.18
CA ARG A 55 3.62 -2.30 23.40
C ARG A 55 4.12 -3.09 24.61
N ALA A 56 4.45 -2.39 25.72
CA ALA A 56 4.78 -3.02 26.99
C ALA A 56 3.64 -3.92 27.53
N THR A 57 2.39 -3.63 27.17
CA THR A 57 1.21 -4.47 27.45
C THR A 57 1.18 -5.77 26.66
N GLY A 58 2.06 -5.91 25.68
CA GLY A 58 2.11 -7.03 24.74
C GLY A 58 1.16 -6.88 23.52
N GLU A 59 0.42 -5.79 23.42
CA GLU A 59 -0.46 -5.48 22.28
C GLU A 59 0.37 -5.25 21.02
N ALA A 60 -0.05 -5.84 19.89
CA ALA A 60 0.54 -5.59 18.59
C ALA A 60 -0.07 -4.34 17.94
N VAL A 61 0.79 -3.46 17.45
CA VAL A 61 0.40 -2.23 16.76
C VAL A 61 0.97 -2.25 15.35
N LEU A 62 0.09 -2.15 14.37
CA LEU A 62 0.46 -2.03 12.96
C LEU A 62 0.90 -0.60 12.66
N VAL A 63 2.01 -0.47 11.94
CA VAL A 63 2.57 0.83 11.53
C VAL A 63 2.93 0.80 10.05
N ASP A 64 3.17 1.97 9.46
CA ASP A 64 3.49 2.12 8.04
C ASP A 64 2.34 1.72 7.11
N PHE A 65 1.36 2.60 7.02
CA PHE A 65 0.18 2.46 6.15
C PHE A 65 0.42 2.97 4.72
N GLY A 66 1.68 3.10 4.30
CA GLY A 66 2.03 3.65 2.97
C GLY A 66 1.49 2.88 1.78
N LEU A 67 1.27 1.57 1.94
CA LEU A 67 0.67 0.71 0.91
C LEU A 67 -0.78 0.34 1.19
N SER A 68 -1.35 0.77 2.32
CA SER A 68 -2.68 0.38 2.74
C SER A 68 -3.77 0.90 1.82
N ARG A 69 -4.86 0.15 1.73
CA ARG A 69 -6.02 0.48 0.93
C ARG A 69 -7.31 0.35 1.73
N HIS A 70 -8.23 1.30 1.55
CA HIS A 70 -9.60 1.14 1.99
C HIS A 70 -10.39 0.39 0.93
N ALA A 71 -10.94 -0.80 1.26
CA ALA A 71 -11.57 -1.71 0.30
C ALA A 71 -12.79 -1.12 -0.44
N GLN A 72 -13.47 -0.15 0.18
CA GLN A 72 -14.67 0.48 -0.38
C GLN A 72 -14.39 1.81 -1.10
N LEU A 73 -13.15 2.32 -1.04
CA LEU A 73 -12.76 3.56 -1.71
C LEU A 73 -11.99 3.25 -3.00
N PRO A 74 -12.03 4.12 -4.02
CA PRO A 74 -11.19 3.99 -5.21
C PRO A 74 -9.72 3.89 -4.82
N ASP A 75 -8.97 3.01 -5.48
CA ASP A 75 -7.53 2.90 -5.29
C ASP A 75 -6.81 3.93 -6.14
N LEU A 76 -6.45 5.05 -5.52
CA LEU A 76 -5.72 6.12 -6.21
C LEU A 76 -4.27 5.72 -6.57
N MET A 77 -3.80 4.57 -6.05
CA MET A 77 -2.48 4.02 -6.35
C MET A 77 -2.52 2.86 -7.36
N GLU A 78 -3.71 2.44 -7.83
CA GLU A 78 -3.87 1.25 -8.70
C GLU A 78 -3.04 1.35 -9.98
N GLU A 79 -2.78 2.54 -10.46
CA GLU A 79 -2.09 2.78 -11.73
C GLU A 79 -0.62 3.22 -11.56
N GLU A 80 -0.23 3.80 -10.43
CA GLU A 80 1.18 4.00 -10.10
C GLU A 80 1.89 2.64 -9.90
N ILE A 81 1.11 1.60 -9.57
CA ILE A 81 1.61 0.28 -9.21
C ILE A 81 1.48 -0.68 -10.39
N ARG A 82 2.24 -0.46 -11.47
CA ARG A 82 2.42 -1.46 -12.56
C ARG A 82 3.24 -2.67 -12.15
N LEU A 83 3.98 -2.57 -11.06
CA LEU A 83 4.73 -3.66 -10.44
C LEU A 83 4.09 -4.02 -9.10
N PRO A 84 4.14 -5.29 -8.66
CA PRO A 84 3.64 -5.67 -7.34
C PRO A 84 4.45 -4.94 -6.27
N TYR A 85 3.79 -4.06 -5.51
CA TYR A 85 4.37 -3.36 -4.38
C TYR A 85 4.12 -4.11 -3.08
N GLY A 86 5.10 -4.10 -2.21
CA GLY A 86 5.12 -4.79 -0.94
C GLY A 86 6.43 -5.52 -0.73
N THR A 87 6.62 -6.02 0.46
CA THR A 87 7.83 -6.77 0.78
C THR A 87 7.74 -8.18 0.22
N ALA A 88 8.48 -8.44 -0.86
CA ALA A 88 8.41 -9.64 -1.71
C ALA A 88 8.22 -10.99 -0.98
N PRO A 89 8.91 -11.29 0.15
CA PRO A 89 8.70 -12.55 0.87
C PRO A 89 7.32 -12.75 1.47
N TYR A 90 6.59 -11.67 1.82
CA TYR A 90 5.30 -11.70 2.52
C TYR A 90 4.10 -11.42 1.60
N MET A 91 4.34 -10.96 0.39
CA MET A 91 3.31 -10.56 -0.57
C MET A 91 2.40 -11.72 -0.95
N ALA A 92 1.08 -11.51 -0.93
CA ALA A 92 0.09 -12.52 -1.30
C ALA A 92 -0.01 -12.73 -2.83
N PRO A 93 -0.49 -13.91 -3.28
CA PRO A 93 -0.68 -14.21 -4.70
C PRO A 93 -1.53 -13.17 -5.46
N GLU A 94 -2.63 -12.73 -4.89
CA GLU A 94 -3.53 -11.72 -5.47
C GLU A 94 -2.88 -10.35 -5.60
N GLN A 95 -2.02 -9.96 -4.66
CA GLN A 95 -1.24 -8.71 -4.76
C GLN A 95 -0.31 -8.72 -5.98
N ILE A 96 0.29 -9.89 -6.29
CA ILE A 96 1.14 -10.07 -7.49
C ILE A 96 0.32 -9.89 -8.77
N MET A 97 -0.98 -10.17 -8.71
CA MET A 97 -1.92 -10.01 -9.81
C MET A 97 -2.57 -8.62 -9.84
N GLY A 98 -2.13 -7.70 -8.95
CA GLY A 98 -2.62 -6.33 -8.88
C GLY A 98 -3.93 -6.16 -8.09
N ILE A 99 -4.37 -7.18 -7.33
CA ILE A 99 -5.58 -7.08 -6.52
C ILE A 99 -5.20 -6.63 -5.11
N ARG A 100 -5.72 -5.48 -4.69
CA ARG A 100 -5.34 -4.82 -3.44
C ARG A 100 -6.49 -4.64 -2.45
N CYS A 101 -7.69 -5.11 -2.75
CA CYS A 101 -8.88 -4.94 -1.90
C CYS A 101 -9.23 -6.19 -1.08
N GLU A 102 -8.40 -7.22 -1.12
CA GLU A 102 -8.65 -8.49 -0.45
C GLU A 102 -7.99 -8.50 0.94
N THR A 103 -8.80 -8.47 2.01
CA THR A 103 -8.32 -8.46 3.40
C THR A 103 -7.51 -9.70 3.76
N ARG A 104 -7.81 -10.84 3.13
CA ARG A 104 -7.08 -12.10 3.34
C ARG A 104 -5.67 -12.09 2.76
N SER A 105 -5.26 -11.03 2.04
CA SER A 105 -3.85 -10.77 1.69
C SER A 105 -2.99 -10.54 2.93
N ASP A 106 -3.52 -9.83 3.93
CA ASP A 106 -2.81 -9.62 5.20
C ASP A 106 -2.71 -10.92 6.02
N ILE A 107 -3.73 -11.80 5.91
CA ILE A 107 -3.70 -13.15 6.52
C ILE A 107 -2.60 -14.01 5.87
N PHE A 108 -2.44 -13.93 4.55
CA PHE A 108 -1.33 -14.61 3.87
C PHE A 108 0.03 -14.09 4.35
N ALA A 109 0.19 -12.77 4.46
CA ALA A 109 1.43 -12.16 4.94
C ALA A 109 1.75 -12.57 6.38
N LEU A 110 0.74 -12.60 7.26
CA LEU A 110 0.89 -13.13 8.62
C LEU A 110 1.27 -14.62 8.60
N GLY A 111 0.63 -15.44 7.75
CA GLY A 111 1.00 -16.85 7.55
C GLY A 111 2.46 -17.03 7.13
N ALA A 112 2.96 -16.16 6.24
CA ALA A 112 4.37 -16.16 5.81
C ALA A 112 5.31 -15.78 6.96
N MET A 113 4.90 -14.88 7.85
CA MET A 113 5.64 -14.55 9.07
C MET A 113 5.67 -15.71 10.06
N LEU A 114 4.50 -16.34 10.33
CA LEU A 114 4.41 -17.50 11.23
C LEU A 114 5.26 -18.65 10.71
N TYR A 115 5.25 -18.90 9.41
CA TYR A 115 6.11 -19.88 8.77
C TYR A 115 7.59 -19.56 9.03
N PHE A 116 7.99 -18.29 8.81
CA PHE A 116 9.36 -17.84 9.04
C PHE A 116 9.77 -17.98 10.51
N PHE A 117 8.89 -17.60 11.43
CA PHE A 117 9.13 -17.75 12.88
C PHE A 117 9.23 -19.23 13.30
N ALA A 118 8.49 -20.12 12.64
CA ALA A 118 8.52 -21.55 12.94
C ALA A 118 9.74 -22.27 12.37
N THR A 119 10.25 -21.86 11.22
CA THR A 119 11.25 -22.65 10.47
C THR A 119 12.58 -21.94 10.27
N GLY A 120 12.69 -20.64 10.57
CA GLY A 120 13.86 -19.83 10.25
C GLY A 120 14.04 -19.54 8.75
N THR A 121 13.13 -20.04 7.89
CA THR A 121 13.20 -19.85 6.44
C THR A 121 11.90 -19.23 5.91
N ARG A 122 11.96 -18.50 4.79
CA ARG A 122 10.78 -17.91 4.17
C ARG A 122 10.07 -18.94 3.27
N PRO A 123 8.71 -19.01 3.26
CA PRO A 123 7.96 -20.07 2.57
C PRO A 123 8.21 -20.12 1.07
N HIS A 124 8.47 -18.97 0.44
CA HIS A 124 8.75 -18.85 -1.00
C HIS A 124 10.12 -18.24 -1.29
N GLY A 125 11.03 -18.26 -0.29
CA GLY A 125 12.35 -17.66 -0.38
C GLY A 125 12.31 -16.13 -0.43
N ASP A 126 13.37 -15.54 -0.97
CA ASP A 126 13.53 -14.09 -1.15
C ASP A 126 13.65 -13.74 -2.64
N PRO A 127 12.53 -13.67 -3.36
CA PRO A 127 12.56 -13.47 -4.81
C PRO A 127 12.96 -12.05 -5.18
N GLN A 128 14.05 -11.91 -5.94
CA GLN A 128 14.55 -10.62 -6.45
C GLN A 128 13.98 -10.26 -7.83
N ARG A 129 13.20 -11.15 -8.45
CA ARG A 129 12.63 -10.97 -9.79
C ARG A 129 11.15 -11.35 -9.78
N LEU A 130 10.37 -10.69 -10.63
CA LEU A 130 8.94 -10.95 -10.79
C LEU A 130 8.64 -12.43 -11.11
N SER A 131 9.47 -13.09 -11.91
CA SER A 131 9.32 -14.53 -12.22
C SER A 131 9.46 -15.41 -10.97
N GLY A 132 10.36 -15.06 -10.05
CA GLY A 132 10.51 -15.72 -8.76
C GLY A 132 9.31 -15.47 -7.87
N LEU A 133 8.82 -14.22 -7.84
CA LEU A 133 7.66 -13.81 -7.09
C LEU A 133 6.40 -14.58 -7.51
N LYS A 134 6.18 -14.75 -8.83
CA LYS A 134 5.04 -15.50 -9.39
C LYS A 134 5.04 -16.98 -9.06
N ARG A 135 6.15 -17.58 -8.60
CA ARG A 135 6.20 -19.03 -8.27
C ARG A 135 5.16 -19.44 -7.22
N ARG A 136 4.81 -18.56 -6.28
CA ARG A 136 3.81 -18.85 -5.24
C ARG A 136 2.38 -19.05 -5.78
N LEU A 137 2.12 -18.67 -7.04
CA LEU A 137 0.85 -18.92 -7.70
C LEU A 137 0.59 -20.40 -8.01
N TRP A 138 1.64 -21.23 -8.06
CA TRP A 138 1.53 -22.64 -8.45
C TRP A 138 2.40 -23.60 -7.63
N ARG A 139 3.29 -23.06 -6.79
CA ARG A 139 4.20 -23.90 -5.99
C ARG A 139 3.95 -23.67 -4.49
N ASP A 140 3.53 -24.73 -3.81
CA ASP A 140 3.37 -24.71 -2.37
C ASP A 140 4.71 -24.52 -1.66
N PRO A 141 4.72 -23.98 -0.42
CA PRO A 141 5.89 -23.97 0.42
C PRO A 141 6.28 -25.39 0.84
N VAL A 142 7.52 -25.56 1.29
CA VAL A 142 7.92 -26.81 1.97
C VAL A 142 7.13 -26.90 3.28
N PRO A 143 6.53 -28.06 3.64
CA PRO A 143 5.80 -28.17 4.89
C PRO A 143 6.69 -27.86 6.11
N PRO A 144 6.22 -27.06 7.09
CA PRO A 144 6.97 -26.72 8.30
C PRO A 144 7.58 -27.93 9.03
N LYS A 145 6.84 -29.02 9.17
CA LYS A 145 7.31 -30.26 9.81
C LYS A 145 8.57 -30.85 9.17
N ARG A 146 8.75 -30.65 7.87
CA ARG A 146 9.97 -31.11 7.18
C ARG A 146 11.21 -30.32 7.55
N LEU A 147 11.06 -29.06 7.90
CA LEU A 147 12.17 -28.17 8.28
C LEU A 147 12.39 -28.17 9.78
N ARG A 148 11.32 -28.40 10.54
CA ARG A 148 11.28 -28.44 11.99
C ARG A 148 10.46 -29.65 12.45
N GLY A 149 11.11 -30.75 12.80
CA GLY A 149 10.47 -32.02 13.12
C GLY A 149 9.51 -31.99 14.31
N ASP A 150 9.71 -31.08 15.26
CA ASP A 150 8.87 -30.85 16.45
C ASP A 150 7.71 -29.86 16.19
N CYS A 151 7.48 -29.44 14.95
CA CYS A 151 6.35 -28.58 14.59
C CYS A 151 5.02 -29.33 14.79
N PRO A 152 4.12 -28.89 15.68
CA PRO A 152 2.85 -29.56 15.92
C PRO A 152 1.95 -29.54 14.68
N GLU A 153 1.09 -30.55 14.54
CA GLU A 153 0.16 -30.68 13.42
C GLU A 153 -0.79 -29.47 13.30
N TRP A 154 -1.29 -28.99 14.42
CA TRP A 154 -2.17 -27.84 14.45
C TRP A 154 -1.50 -26.55 13.95
N LEU A 155 -0.22 -26.31 14.32
CA LEU A 155 0.50 -25.12 13.88
C LEU A 155 0.82 -25.20 12.39
N GLN A 156 1.21 -26.39 11.88
CA GLN A 156 1.37 -26.60 10.44
C GLN A 156 0.07 -26.36 9.68
N GLU A 157 -1.07 -26.89 10.19
CA GLU A 157 -2.39 -26.66 9.60
C GLU A 157 -2.69 -25.18 9.46
N VAL A 158 -2.56 -24.42 10.57
CA VAL A 158 -2.81 -22.97 10.61
C VAL A 158 -1.93 -22.23 9.62
N ILE A 159 -0.62 -22.49 9.63
CA ILE A 159 0.34 -21.83 8.75
C ILE A 159 0.02 -22.12 7.27
N LEU A 160 -0.17 -23.39 6.91
CA LEU A 160 -0.41 -23.78 5.52
C LEU A 160 -1.77 -23.29 5.02
N ARG A 161 -2.78 -23.22 5.89
CA ARG A 161 -4.09 -22.64 5.56
C ARG A 161 -3.97 -21.14 5.26
N CYS A 162 -3.19 -20.38 6.02
CA CYS A 162 -2.93 -18.98 5.71
C CYS A 162 -2.23 -18.79 4.34
N LEU A 163 -1.37 -19.75 3.95
CA LEU A 163 -0.57 -19.72 2.73
C LEU A 163 -1.25 -20.30 1.48
N GLU A 164 -2.53 -20.65 1.57
CA GLU A 164 -3.30 -21.09 0.40
C GLU A 164 -3.28 -20.03 -0.71
N VAL A 165 -3.17 -20.50 -1.96
CA VAL A 165 -3.13 -19.59 -3.12
C VAL A 165 -4.44 -18.85 -3.27
N GLN A 166 -5.57 -19.57 -3.14
CA GLN A 166 -6.92 -18.98 -3.22
C GLN A 166 -7.29 -18.34 -1.88
N PRO A 167 -7.68 -17.05 -1.85
CA PRO A 167 -8.09 -16.39 -0.61
C PRO A 167 -9.24 -17.10 0.11
N GLU A 168 -10.18 -17.71 -0.65
CA GLU A 168 -11.36 -18.43 -0.13
C GLU A 168 -10.97 -19.68 0.67
N ALA A 169 -9.82 -20.27 0.41
CA ALA A 169 -9.31 -21.44 1.13
C ALA A 169 -8.58 -21.06 2.43
N ARG A 170 -8.29 -19.77 2.65
CA ARG A 170 -7.67 -19.25 3.87
C ARG A 170 -8.70 -19.09 4.99
N TYR A 171 -8.29 -18.44 6.07
CA TYR A 171 -9.20 -17.97 7.11
C TYR A 171 -10.10 -16.87 6.56
N PRO A 172 -11.43 -16.92 6.78
CA PRO A 172 -12.36 -15.87 6.35
C PRO A 172 -12.07 -14.52 7.00
N THR A 173 -11.63 -14.52 8.28
CA THR A 173 -11.31 -13.34 9.05
C THR A 173 -10.04 -13.55 9.87
N ALA A 174 -9.37 -12.46 10.22
CA ALA A 174 -8.21 -12.50 11.10
C ALA A 174 -8.61 -12.89 12.54
N ALA A 175 -9.84 -12.60 12.95
CA ALA A 175 -10.38 -13.06 14.25
C ALA A 175 -10.42 -14.59 14.36
N GLN A 176 -10.82 -15.32 13.29
CA GLN A 176 -10.81 -16.77 13.28
C GLN A 176 -9.39 -17.34 13.35
N LEU A 177 -8.43 -16.71 12.67
CA LEU A 177 -7.02 -17.08 12.80
C LEU A 177 -6.50 -16.87 14.23
N ALA A 178 -6.86 -15.73 14.86
CA ALA A 178 -6.50 -15.45 16.26
C ALA A 178 -7.09 -16.48 17.22
N PHE A 179 -8.32 -16.91 16.98
CA PHE A 179 -8.99 -17.94 17.76
C PHE A 179 -8.26 -19.29 17.68
N ASP A 180 -7.97 -19.78 16.47
CA ASP A 180 -7.26 -21.04 16.26
C ASP A 180 -5.85 -21.05 16.88
N LEU A 181 -5.14 -19.90 16.81
CA LEU A 181 -3.83 -19.75 17.44
C LEU A 181 -3.89 -19.82 18.98
N ARG A 182 -5.00 -19.41 19.59
CA ARG A 182 -5.21 -19.48 21.05
C ARG A 182 -5.78 -20.82 21.52
N HIS A 183 -6.46 -21.55 20.65
CA HIS A 183 -7.12 -22.80 20.96
C HIS A 183 -6.63 -23.95 20.07
N PRO A 184 -5.38 -24.41 20.26
CA PRO A 184 -4.75 -25.43 19.42
C PRO A 184 -5.53 -26.75 19.35
N ASP A 185 -6.26 -27.06 20.41
CA ASP A 185 -7.11 -28.24 20.58
C ASP A 185 -8.39 -28.19 19.74
N GLN A 186 -8.80 -27.01 19.29
CA GLN A 186 -10.00 -26.79 18.48
C GLN A 186 -9.68 -26.64 16.98
N VAL A 187 -8.42 -26.66 16.59
CA VAL A 187 -8.01 -26.55 15.19
C VAL A 187 -8.46 -27.80 14.42
N ALA A 188 -9.28 -27.60 13.40
CA ALA A 188 -9.70 -28.68 12.51
C ALA A 188 -8.54 -29.14 11.63
N LEU A 189 -7.97 -30.29 11.92
CA LEU A 189 -6.84 -30.85 11.18
C LEU A 189 -7.32 -31.45 9.85
N THR A 190 -6.64 -31.06 8.76
CA THR A 190 -6.85 -31.57 7.41
C THR A 190 -5.59 -32.29 6.89
N GLU A 191 -5.54 -32.60 5.59
CA GLU A 191 -4.36 -33.17 4.97
C GLU A 191 -3.12 -32.23 5.10
N ARG A 192 -3.31 -30.92 5.27
CA ARG A 192 -2.24 -29.96 5.50
C ARG A 192 -1.47 -30.25 6.78
N ALA A 193 -2.15 -30.64 7.84
CA ALA A 193 -1.55 -30.97 9.14
C ALA A 193 -0.51 -32.09 9.04
N ARG A 194 -0.74 -33.06 8.16
CA ARG A 194 0.08 -34.25 7.98
C ARG A 194 0.97 -34.21 6.75
N LYS A 195 0.98 -33.11 6.01
CA LYS A 195 1.78 -32.94 4.78
C LYS A 195 3.27 -32.95 5.13
N GLU A 196 4.00 -33.95 4.65
CA GLU A 196 5.44 -34.09 4.90
C GLU A 196 6.29 -33.67 3.70
N ARG A 197 5.71 -33.65 2.51
CA ARG A 197 6.44 -33.35 1.27
C ARG A 197 5.75 -32.23 0.49
N GLN A 198 6.56 -31.43 -0.15
CA GLN A 198 6.10 -30.45 -1.14
C GLN A 198 5.53 -31.22 -2.35
N ASP A 199 4.51 -30.68 -2.99
CA ASP A 199 3.95 -31.27 -4.20
C ASP A 199 5.01 -31.42 -5.28
N GLY A 200 4.99 -32.57 -5.95
CA GLY A 200 5.97 -32.91 -7.00
C GLY A 200 5.87 -31.98 -8.21
N TRP A 201 6.94 -31.99 -9.01
CA TRP A 201 7.03 -31.16 -10.20
C TRP A 201 5.87 -31.35 -11.21
N ALA A 202 5.32 -32.54 -11.31
CA ALA A 202 4.19 -32.83 -12.20
C ALA A 202 2.93 -32.05 -11.80
N LYS A 203 2.55 -32.04 -10.50
CA LYS A 203 1.45 -31.23 -9.99
C LYS A 203 1.72 -29.73 -10.16
N THR A 204 2.97 -29.31 -9.95
CA THR A 204 3.39 -27.92 -10.12
C THR A 204 3.24 -27.46 -11.58
N ILE A 205 3.63 -28.30 -12.55
CA ILE A 205 3.45 -28.02 -13.98
C ILE A 205 1.96 -28.02 -14.33
N GLN A 206 1.20 -29.00 -13.86
CA GLN A 206 -0.25 -29.05 -14.07
C GLN A 206 -0.91 -27.75 -13.60
N ARG A 207 -0.65 -27.30 -12.36
CA ARG A 207 -1.18 -26.03 -11.84
C ARG A 207 -0.74 -24.80 -12.68
N ARG A 208 0.46 -24.82 -13.20
CA ARG A 208 0.98 -23.70 -14.00
C ARG A 208 0.30 -23.55 -15.35
N PHE A 209 -0.06 -24.65 -15.99
CA PHE A 209 -0.53 -24.66 -17.37
C PHE A 209 -2.02 -25.02 -17.52
N HIS A 210 -2.67 -25.56 -16.47
CA HIS A 210 -4.10 -25.88 -16.52
C HIS A 210 -4.94 -24.61 -16.37
N PRO A 211 -5.88 -24.34 -17.31
CA PRO A 211 -6.72 -23.13 -17.27
C PRO A 211 -7.57 -23.03 -16.00
N ASP A 212 -8.07 -24.15 -15.49
CA ASP A 212 -8.94 -24.20 -14.29
C ASP A 212 -8.17 -24.03 -12.97
N HIS A 213 -6.83 -24.08 -13.00
CA HIS A 213 -5.96 -23.91 -11.84
C HIS A 213 -5.34 -22.50 -11.79
N LYS A 214 -5.64 -21.65 -12.76
CA LYS A 214 -5.28 -20.22 -12.63
C LYS A 214 -6.11 -19.67 -11.47
N PRO A 215 -5.46 -19.04 -10.50
CA PRO A 215 -6.21 -18.45 -9.40
C PRO A 215 -7.22 -17.45 -9.99
N HIS A 216 -8.49 -17.75 -9.85
CA HIS A 216 -9.58 -16.84 -10.19
C HIS A 216 -9.79 -15.95 -8.97
N PHE A 217 -9.03 -14.88 -8.92
CA PHE A 217 -9.33 -13.84 -7.96
C PHE A 217 -10.55 -13.09 -8.49
N ALA A 218 -11.66 -13.20 -7.76
CA ALA A 218 -12.82 -12.38 -8.05
C ALA A 218 -12.36 -10.91 -7.97
N ARG A 219 -12.26 -10.25 -9.12
CA ARG A 219 -12.30 -8.79 -9.11
C ARG A 219 -13.65 -8.47 -8.49
N ILE A 220 -13.64 -7.94 -7.27
CA ILE A 220 -14.86 -7.41 -6.68
C ILE A 220 -15.43 -6.48 -7.76
N PRO A 221 -16.66 -6.73 -8.27
CA PRO A 221 -17.26 -5.81 -9.21
C PRO A 221 -17.13 -4.45 -8.56
N ARG A 222 -16.60 -3.47 -9.27
CA ARG A 222 -16.60 -2.09 -8.82
C ARG A 222 -18.06 -1.80 -8.48
N GLY A 223 -18.42 -1.96 -7.21
CA GLY A 223 -19.73 -1.54 -6.75
C GLY A 223 -19.81 -0.08 -7.14
N GLN A 224 -20.90 0.29 -7.80
CA GLN A 224 -21.26 1.69 -8.01
C GLN A 224 -21.55 2.28 -6.63
N SER A 225 -20.50 2.47 -5.82
CA SER A 225 -20.62 3.27 -4.61
C SER A 225 -20.77 4.73 -5.06
N GLN A 226 -21.51 5.50 -4.31
CA GLN A 226 -21.58 6.95 -4.55
C GLN A 226 -20.19 7.60 -4.59
N VAL A 227 -19.16 6.93 -4.07
CA VAL A 227 -17.78 7.37 -4.07
C VAL A 227 -17.09 7.17 -5.42
N ASP A 228 -17.47 6.14 -6.22
CA ASP A 228 -16.95 5.92 -7.58
C ASP A 228 -17.42 7.00 -8.57
N THR A 229 -18.47 7.73 -8.25
CA THR A 229 -19.00 8.85 -9.04
C THR A 229 -18.55 10.22 -8.54
N ALA A 230 -17.85 10.29 -7.40
CA ALA A 230 -17.40 11.56 -6.85
C ALA A 230 -16.25 12.13 -7.69
N PRO A 231 -16.40 13.34 -8.26
CA PRO A 231 -15.36 13.96 -9.06
C PRO A 231 -14.04 14.12 -8.28
N ILE A 232 -12.93 13.94 -8.98
CA ILE A 232 -11.59 14.09 -8.39
C ILE A 232 -10.96 15.38 -8.90
N VAL A 233 -10.66 16.27 -7.98
CA VAL A 233 -9.89 17.49 -8.23
C VAL A 233 -8.45 17.25 -7.79
N ALA A 234 -7.51 17.26 -8.71
CA ALA A 234 -6.09 17.17 -8.40
C ALA A 234 -5.48 18.56 -8.30
N VAL A 235 -4.72 18.85 -7.25
CA VAL A 235 -3.95 20.08 -7.13
C VAL A 235 -2.45 19.78 -7.14
N ALA A 236 -1.74 20.26 -8.15
CA ALA A 236 -0.29 20.16 -8.22
C ALA A 236 0.35 21.32 -7.46
N VAL A 237 0.95 21.02 -6.31
CA VAL A 237 1.55 21.98 -5.39
C VAL A 237 3.07 21.96 -5.55
N ASP A 238 3.64 23.08 -5.97
CA ASP A 238 5.07 23.31 -5.88
C ASP A 238 5.39 23.88 -4.49
N LEU A 239 5.86 23.03 -3.59
CA LEU A 239 6.13 23.39 -2.19
C LEU A 239 7.25 24.46 -2.04
N ALA A 240 8.04 24.67 -3.07
CA ALA A 240 9.05 25.74 -3.11
C ALA A 240 8.51 27.07 -3.68
N ALA A 241 7.21 27.15 -4.01
CA ALA A 241 6.61 28.36 -4.54
C ALA A 241 6.36 29.42 -3.46
N GLU A 242 6.15 30.68 -3.90
CA GLU A 242 5.85 31.79 -3.00
C GLU A 242 4.50 31.60 -2.27
N ALA A 243 4.41 32.12 -1.04
CA ALA A 243 3.20 32.03 -0.21
C ALA A 243 1.94 32.57 -0.92
N ALA A 244 2.08 33.66 -1.68
CA ALA A 244 0.98 34.26 -2.46
C ALA A 244 0.39 33.29 -3.51
N LEU A 245 1.20 32.43 -4.10
CA LEU A 245 0.71 31.40 -5.03
C LEU A 245 0.02 30.28 -4.27
N HIS A 246 0.55 29.87 -3.13
CA HIS A 246 -0.10 28.87 -2.27
C HIS A 246 -1.49 29.32 -1.81
N ASP A 247 -1.64 30.58 -1.41
CA ASP A 247 -2.94 31.16 -1.02
C ASP A 247 -3.92 31.21 -2.20
N ALA A 248 -3.45 31.65 -3.37
CA ALA A 248 -4.26 31.69 -4.58
C ALA A 248 -4.73 30.28 -5.00
N LEU A 249 -3.86 29.27 -4.87
CA LEU A 249 -4.21 27.86 -5.12
C LEU A 249 -5.27 27.39 -4.14
N ARG A 250 -5.10 27.62 -2.83
CA ARG A 250 -6.08 27.22 -1.81
C ARG A 250 -7.43 27.85 -2.03
N ILE A 251 -7.49 29.14 -2.32
CA ILE A 251 -8.74 29.87 -2.63
C ILE A 251 -9.40 29.26 -3.87
N THR A 252 -8.65 28.97 -4.92
CA THR A 252 -9.19 28.41 -6.17
C THR A 252 -9.74 27.00 -5.94
N VAL A 253 -8.98 26.14 -5.26
CA VAL A 253 -9.38 24.78 -4.90
C VAL A 253 -10.65 24.82 -4.03
N GLY A 254 -10.69 25.68 -3.00
CA GLY A 254 -11.85 25.82 -2.13
C GLY A 254 -13.13 26.14 -2.92
N ARG A 255 -13.06 27.13 -3.83
CA ARG A 255 -14.19 27.48 -4.70
C ARG A 255 -14.63 26.33 -5.61
N ILE A 256 -13.70 25.58 -6.20
CA ILE A 256 -14.05 24.43 -7.04
C ILE A 256 -14.75 23.36 -6.22
N LEU A 257 -14.28 23.08 -5.01
CA LEU A 257 -14.89 22.08 -4.11
C LEU A 257 -16.26 22.50 -3.58
N GLU A 258 -16.53 23.81 -3.47
CA GLU A 258 -17.87 24.36 -3.15
C GLU A 258 -18.85 24.18 -4.30
N ILE A 259 -18.39 24.38 -5.54
CA ILE A 259 -19.24 24.27 -6.76
C ILE A 259 -19.52 22.80 -7.11
N VAL A 260 -18.61 21.88 -6.78
CA VAL A 260 -18.75 20.45 -7.09
C VAL A 260 -18.97 19.65 -5.80
N PRO A 261 -20.23 19.46 -5.36
CA PRO A 261 -20.55 18.75 -4.14
C PRO A 261 -20.05 17.31 -4.20
N GLY A 262 -19.43 16.86 -3.11
CA GLY A 262 -18.88 15.50 -3.03
C GLY A 262 -17.51 15.32 -3.67
N ALA A 263 -16.96 16.31 -4.37
CA ALA A 263 -15.62 16.20 -4.96
C ALA A 263 -14.55 15.87 -3.93
N ARG A 264 -13.60 15.06 -4.35
CA ARG A 264 -12.41 14.64 -3.57
C ARG A 264 -11.21 15.42 -4.05
N LEU A 265 -10.31 15.74 -3.14
CA LEU A 265 -9.07 16.48 -3.44
C LEU A 265 -7.87 15.54 -3.42
N ALA A 266 -7.11 15.47 -4.49
CA ALA A 266 -5.80 14.84 -4.56
C ALA A 266 -4.71 15.92 -4.57
N CYS A 267 -3.92 16.03 -3.49
CA CYS A 267 -2.79 16.94 -3.42
C CYS A 267 -1.54 16.25 -3.95
N LEU A 268 -0.96 16.78 -5.02
CA LEU A 268 0.20 16.22 -5.71
C LEU A 268 1.41 17.11 -5.50
N ASN A 269 2.56 16.53 -5.18
CA ASN A 269 3.87 17.16 -5.29
C ASN A 269 4.78 16.27 -6.15
N VAL A 270 5.58 16.87 -7.04
CA VAL A 270 6.55 16.11 -7.84
C VAL A 270 7.95 16.35 -7.32
N LEU A 271 8.57 15.29 -6.81
CA LEU A 271 9.97 15.25 -6.44
C LEU A 271 10.79 14.99 -7.72
N ARG A 272 11.50 16.01 -8.18
CA ARG A 272 12.34 15.89 -9.38
C ARG A 272 13.54 14.98 -9.11
N GLN A 273 13.67 13.95 -9.96
CA GLN A 273 14.85 13.10 -10.00
C GLN A 273 15.85 13.60 -11.04
N SER A 274 17.15 13.51 -10.72
CA SER A 274 18.21 13.83 -11.67
C SER A 274 18.55 12.62 -12.55
N ARG A 275 18.73 12.83 -13.84
CA ARG A 275 19.16 11.75 -14.77
C ARG A 275 20.56 11.22 -14.49
N ILE A 276 21.39 11.91 -13.70
CA ILE A 276 22.85 11.66 -13.60
C ILE A 276 23.29 11.39 -12.15
N ALA A 277 22.49 11.74 -11.13
CA ALA A 277 22.85 11.52 -9.74
C ALA A 277 22.29 10.20 -9.22
N ILE A 278 23.07 9.50 -8.41
CA ILE A 278 22.56 8.43 -7.54
C ILE A 278 21.61 9.12 -6.56
N ASP A 279 20.31 8.98 -6.78
CA ASP A 279 19.29 9.59 -5.96
C ASP A 279 19.34 8.96 -4.57
N THR A 280 19.85 9.68 -3.61
CA THR A 280 19.72 9.34 -2.21
C THR A 280 18.27 9.70 -1.81
N THR A 281 17.48 8.72 -1.42
CA THR A 281 16.15 8.89 -0.84
C THR A 281 16.19 9.71 0.45
N LEU A 282 17.38 9.95 0.99
CA LEU A 282 17.66 10.71 2.19
C LEU A 282 18.20 12.11 1.81
N ASP A 283 17.88 13.09 2.61
CA ASP A 283 18.51 14.41 2.53
C ASP A 283 19.88 14.44 3.24
N GLU A 284 20.52 15.62 3.28
CA GLU A 284 21.81 15.81 3.95
C GLU A 284 21.76 15.58 5.48
N ALA A 285 20.56 15.62 6.07
CA ALA A 285 20.31 15.34 7.50
C ALA A 285 19.96 13.89 7.78
N GLY A 286 19.82 13.03 6.73
CA GLY A 286 19.44 11.63 6.84
C GLY A 286 17.92 11.40 6.88
N ASP A 287 17.11 12.43 6.64
CA ASP A 287 15.67 12.33 6.62
C ASP A 287 15.14 11.94 5.23
N ASN A 288 14.05 11.16 5.21
CA ASN A 288 13.44 10.71 3.97
C ASN A 288 12.69 11.87 3.28
N LYS A 289 13.20 12.33 2.14
CA LYS A 289 12.63 13.42 1.33
C LYS A 289 11.16 13.21 0.97
N HIS A 290 10.76 11.97 0.68
CA HIS A 290 9.38 11.63 0.35
C HIS A 290 8.45 11.90 1.54
N VAL A 291 8.85 11.46 2.75
CA VAL A 291 8.08 11.68 3.98
C VAL A 291 7.98 13.17 4.32
N GLN A 292 9.08 13.92 4.18
CA GLN A 292 9.06 15.38 4.39
C GLN A 292 8.04 16.06 3.48
N ARG A 293 8.04 15.72 2.17
CA ARG A 293 7.10 16.28 1.20
C ARG A 293 5.64 15.92 1.51
N LEU A 294 5.37 14.70 1.98
CA LEU A 294 4.04 14.32 2.45
C LEU A 294 3.57 15.15 3.64
N VAL A 295 4.45 15.40 4.61
CA VAL A 295 4.16 16.25 5.77
C VAL A 295 3.86 17.68 5.33
N GLU A 296 4.69 18.24 4.45
CA GLU A 296 4.51 19.60 3.89
C GLU A 296 3.19 19.72 3.12
N LEU A 297 2.82 18.73 2.30
CA LEU A 297 1.53 18.71 1.58
C LEU A 297 0.34 18.67 2.55
N ARG A 298 0.42 17.89 3.62
CA ARG A 298 -0.62 17.87 4.66
C ARG A 298 -0.77 19.23 5.34
N HIS A 299 0.35 19.89 5.65
CA HIS A 299 0.35 21.24 6.20
C HIS A 299 -0.25 22.25 5.22
N TRP A 300 0.09 22.14 3.94
CA TRP A 300 -0.46 22.98 2.89
C TRP A 300 -1.99 22.86 2.77
N ALA A 301 -2.54 21.64 2.86
CA ALA A 301 -3.97 21.41 2.73
C ALA A 301 -4.78 21.68 4.00
N LYS A 302 -4.16 21.70 5.17
CA LYS A 302 -4.84 21.89 6.48
C LYS A 302 -5.83 23.06 6.52
N PRO A 303 -5.50 24.27 5.97
CA PRO A 303 -6.42 25.40 5.97
C PRO A 303 -7.71 25.20 5.15
N LEU A 304 -7.77 24.20 4.26
CA LEU A 304 -8.97 23.88 3.49
C LEU A 304 -10.09 23.24 4.33
N GLY A 305 -9.78 22.77 5.55
CA GLY A 305 -10.78 22.25 6.48
C GLY A 305 -11.53 20.99 6.00
N LEU A 306 -10.95 20.23 5.08
CA LEU A 306 -11.61 19.05 4.51
C LEU A 306 -11.61 17.88 5.49
N PRO A 307 -12.71 17.10 5.58
CA PRO A 307 -12.76 15.91 6.42
C PRO A 307 -11.76 14.85 5.95
N GLU A 308 -11.27 14.03 6.89
CA GLU A 308 -10.48 12.84 6.56
C GLU A 308 -11.26 11.95 5.58
N GLY A 309 -10.59 11.46 4.53
CA GLY A 309 -11.22 10.67 3.45
C GLY A 309 -11.69 11.50 2.24
N ARG A 310 -11.77 12.85 2.33
CA ARG A 310 -12.00 13.71 1.17
C ARG A 310 -10.72 14.29 0.58
N VAL A 311 -9.57 14.11 1.21
CA VAL A 311 -8.28 14.59 0.74
C VAL A 311 -7.26 13.45 0.77
N THR A 312 -6.46 13.35 -0.30
CA THR A 312 -5.34 12.41 -0.43
C THR A 312 -4.06 13.16 -0.76
N PHE A 313 -2.91 12.57 -0.46
CA PHE A 313 -1.61 13.21 -0.61
C PHE A 313 -0.67 12.27 -1.35
N HIS A 314 -0.09 12.76 -2.45
CA HIS A 314 0.77 11.98 -3.33
C HIS A 314 2.07 12.74 -3.61
N VAL A 315 3.20 12.07 -3.42
CA VAL A 315 4.51 12.55 -3.85
C VAL A 315 4.96 11.69 -5.01
N LEU A 316 4.99 12.27 -6.19
CA LEU A 316 5.38 11.62 -7.43
C LEU A 316 6.89 11.82 -7.64
N GLU A 317 7.62 10.76 -7.97
CA GLU A 317 9.04 10.84 -8.27
C GLU A 317 9.24 10.75 -9.78
N ALA A 318 9.76 11.83 -10.40
CA ALA A 318 9.94 11.85 -11.85
C ALA A 318 11.03 12.81 -12.31
N VAL A 319 11.62 12.48 -13.46
CA VAL A 319 12.54 13.38 -14.18
C VAL A 319 11.77 14.52 -14.84
N GLU A 320 10.59 14.21 -15.41
CA GLU A 320 9.73 15.14 -16.14
C GLU A 320 8.41 15.35 -15.37
N PRO A 321 8.26 16.46 -14.62
CA PRO A 321 7.09 16.67 -13.76
C PRO A 321 5.75 16.71 -14.50
N ALA A 322 5.71 17.26 -15.72
CA ALA A 322 4.47 17.30 -16.49
C ALA A 322 3.97 15.91 -16.83
N ALA A 323 4.86 15.03 -17.29
CA ALA A 323 4.54 13.65 -17.62
C ALA A 323 3.96 12.90 -16.41
N ALA A 324 4.56 13.06 -15.20
CA ALA A 324 4.08 12.44 -13.98
C ALA A 324 2.67 12.93 -13.59
N ILE A 325 2.39 14.23 -13.68
CA ILE A 325 1.06 14.78 -13.40
C ILE A 325 0.04 14.24 -14.39
N LEU A 326 0.37 14.20 -15.68
CA LEU A 326 -0.52 13.70 -16.74
C LEU A 326 -0.79 12.20 -16.59
N GLU A 327 0.23 11.42 -16.27
CA GLU A 327 0.10 9.98 -15.98
C GLU A 327 -0.82 9.77 -14.78
N HIS A 328 -0.59 10.47 -13.67
CA HIS A 328 -1.43 10.42 -12.50
C HIS A 328 -2.89 10.79 -12.83
N ALA A 329 -3.10 11.84 -13.62
CA ALA A 329 -4.45 12.28 -13.99
C ALA A 329 -5.20 11.25 -14.85
N ARG A 330 -4.54 10.65 -15.85
CA ARG A 330 -5.13 9.57 -16.67
C ARG A 330 -5.46 8.36 -15.83
N ALA A 331 -4.53 8.00 -15.00
CA ALA A 331 -4.52 6.86 -14.12
C ALA A 331 -5.68 6.89 -13.12
N ASN A 332 -5.90 7.99 -12.50
CA ASN A 332 -6.91 8.17 -11.45
C ASN A 332 -8.22 8.79 -11.96
N ARG A 333 -8.38 8.92 -13.28
CA ARG A 333 -9.56 9.56 -13.89
C ARG A 333 -9.89 10.91 -13.24
N VAL A 334 -8.86 11.74 -13.10
CA VAL A 334 -9.01 13.08 -12.55
C VAL A 334 -9.92 13.90 -13.43
N ASP A 335 -10.91 14.56 -12.87
CA ASP A 335 -11.88 15.40 -13.60
C ASP A 335 -11.39 16.83 -13.76
N HIS A 336 -10.51 17.28 -12.86
CA HIS A 336 -10.00 18.65 -12.88
C HIS A 336 -8.61 18.73 -12.26
N ILE A 337 -7.67 19.35 -13.00
CA ILE A 337 -6.34 19.65 -12.48
C ILE A 337 -6.25 21.13 -12.14
N VAL A 338 -5.78 21.46 -10.94
CA VAL A 338 -5.45 22.82 -10.51
C VAL A 338 -3.94 22.93 -10.29
N MET A 339 -3.30 23.90 -10.90
CA MET A 339 -1.87 24.05 -10.74
C MET A 339 -1.41 25.52 -10.84
N GLY A 340 -0.26 25.81 -10.23
CA GLY A 340 0.34 27.14 -10.28
C GLY A 340 1.13 27.39 -11.56
N ALA A 341 1.12 28.62 -12.05
CA ALA A 341 2.08 29.08 -13.04
C ALA A 341 3.16 29.91 -12.37
N ARG A 342 4.43 29.53 -12.52
CA ARG A 342 5.56 30.39 -12.12
C ARG A 342 5.63 31.60 -13.05
N ALA A 343 5.68 32.80 -12.48
CA ALA A 343 6.00 34.02 -13.23
C ALA A 343 7.47 33.95 -13.63
N GLN A 344 7.79 33.44 -14.82
CA GLN A 344 9.12 33.64 -15.40
C GLN A 344 9.16 35.02 -16.04
N SER A 345 10.10 35.86 -15.52
CA SER A 345 10.58 37.18 -16.01
C SER A 345 9.70 37.96 -16.99
N LEU A 346 9.57 39.24 -16.76
CA LEU A 346 8.82 40.29 -17.47
C LEU A 346 8.82 40.26 -19.02
N ARG A 347 9.60 39.43 -19.67
CA ARG A 347 9.76 39.39 -21.14
C ARG A 347 8.97 38.31 -21.87
N ARG A 348 8.33 37.33 -21.21
CA ARG A 348 7.50 36.34 -21.90
C ARG A 348 6.19 36.07 -21.11
N ARG A 349 5.08 36.53 -21.65
CA ARG A 349 3.68 36.19 -21.24
C ARG A 349 3.32 34.74 -21.48
N MET A 350 4.26 33.81 -21.39
CA MET A 350 4.02 32.38 -21.62
C MET A 350 3.82 31.64 -20.29
N LEU A 351 2.95 30.65 -20.31
CA LEU A 351 2.83 29.63 -19.26
C LEU A 351 4.19 28.98 -19.03
N GLY A 352 4.55 28.66 -17.77
CA GLY A 352 5.79 27.90 -17.47
C GLY A 352 5.75 26.53 -18.17
N GLY A 353 6.90 25.95 -18.49
CA GLY A 353 7.00 24.72 -19.27
C GLY A 353 6.06 23.58 -18.78
N VAL A 354 6.05 23.28 -17.48
CA VAL A 354 5.20 22.24 -16.90
C VAL A 354 3.70 22.57 -17.04
N SER A 355 3.29 23.82 -16.71
CA SER A 355 1.87 24.19 -16.80
C SER A 355 1.36 24.31 -18.22
N ALA A 356 2.21 24.68 -19.19
CA ALA A 356 1.86 24.68 -20.60
C ALA A 356 1.66 23.26 -21.15
N GLU A 357 2.55 22.35 -20.81
CA GLU A 357 2.52 20.96 -21.23
C GLU A 357 1.30 20.24 -20.63
N VAL A 358 1.07 20.38 -19.32
CA VAL A 358 -0.11 19.81 -18.68
C VAL A 358 -1.40 20.38 -19.26
N ALA A 359 -1.49 21.70 -19.51
CA ALA A 359 -2.68 22.30 -20.10
C ALA A 359 -2.94 21.83 -21.54
N ALA A 360 -1.89 21.50 -22.29
CA ALA A 360 -2.02 21.00 -23.67
C ALA A 360 -2.43 19.52 -23.77
N GLU A 361 -2.00 18.68 -22.82
CA GLU A 361 -2.10 17.22 -22.91
C GLU A 361 -3.03 16.58 -21.87
N ALA A 362 -3.60 17.36 -20.95
CA ALA A 362 -4.45 16.81 -19.90
C ALA A 362 -5.71 16.13 -20.45
N PRO A 363 -6.12 14.98 -19.89
CA PRO A 363 -7.35 14.28 -20.28
C PRO A 363 -8.62 14.94 -19.70
N CYS A 364 -8.48 16.01 -18.92
CA CYS A 364 -9.55 16.66 -18.15
C CYS A 364 -9.37 18.18 -18.13
N SER A 365 -10.26 18.89 -17.45
CA SER A 365 -10.18 20.35 -17.28
C SER A 365 -8.91 20.76 -16.50
N VAL A 366 -8.27 21.87 -16.91
CA VAL A 366 -7.08 22.40 -16.21
C VAL A 366 -7.30 23.85 -15.84
N THR A 367 -7.10 24.17 -14.56
CA THR A 367 -7.07 25.56 -14.08
C THR A 367 -5.65 25.93 -13.70
N VAL A 368 -5.11 26.93 -14.42
CA VAL A 368 -3.78 27.49 -14.13
C VAL A 368 -3.92 28.74 -13.29
N VAL A 369 -3.42 28.72 -12.08
CA VAL A 369 -3.51 29.79 -11.07
C VAL A 369 -2.25 30.65 -11.11
N ARG A 370 -2.42 31.97 -11.08
CA ARG A 370 -1.32 32.94 -10.93
C ARG A 370 -1.52 33.77 -9.65
N ALA A 371 -0.45 33.97 -8.92
CA ALA A 371 -0.48 34.95 -7.83
C ALA A 371 -0.76 36.35 -8.41
N ARG A 372 -1.67 37.11 -7.81
CA ARG A 372 -1.83 38.52 -8.12
C ARG A 372 -0.64 39.28 -7.49
N THR A 373 0.25 39.81 -8.30
CA THR A 373 1.21 40.80 -7.84
C THR A 373 0.48 42.10 -7.47
N ALA A 374 0.73 42.63 -6.31
CA ALA A 374 0.13 43.89 -5.79
C ALA A 374 0.39 45.16 -6.62
N ALA A 375 0.99 45.02 -7.80
CA ALA A 375 1.44 46.14 -8.65
C ALA A 375 0.42 46.60 -9.72
N ALA A 376 -0.89 46.35 -9.53
CA ALA A 376 -1.93 46.76 -10.46
C ALA A 376 -3.06 47.58 -9.77
N GLN A 377 -2.75 48.29 -8.70
CA GLN A 377 -3.60 49.34 -8.14
C GLN A 377 -2.73 50.59 -7.89
N ALA A 378 -2.31 51.24 -8.96
CA ALA A 378 -1.87 52.62 -8.95
C ALA A 378 -2.35 53.24 -10.27
#